data_bc0940cba86c56d71700bceb0527ec73
#
_entry.id   bc0940cba86c56d71700bceb0527ec73
#
_cell.length_a   1.000
_cell.length_b   1.000
_cell.length_c   1.000
_cell.angle_alpha   90.00
_cell.angle_beta   90.00
_cell.angle_gamma   90.00
#
_symmetry.space_group_name_H-M   'P 1'
#
loop_
_entity.id
_entity.type
_entity.pdbx_description
1 polymer ?
#
loop_
_entity_poly.entity_id
_entity_poly.type
_entity_poly.pdbx_seq_one_letter_code
_entity_poly.pdbx_strand_id
1 'polypeptide(L)'
;MERKKKKKFTRREFIKKVGKGTAAVGVASVLPRFAKPVQAAKRDHILVGYVNPSTGPIAAFGEPSPWIDLRCMEAINQKGGIYVEEYGKNVPVKWKIVDSESSPTKAAELATKLILDDKVDLIVPLHTPDTTVPVSGIAERFKVPCIAIDSPVGDWLTGGPYHWSFMHFWTANEDIYNVFTGMWDQLGTNKVVGGLWPNDMDGVEWDRVFNERGREKGYKIIDPGRFPFFQKDFGSQINMFKKANVEILTGVLIPPDFATAWRQCKRIGFKPKAVTVGKALLFPSAVDALGGDLGAGLTTELWWSPHHPFKSSLTGETAKELCDTWEKDTKKQWTPPMGYKHSAWELVYDVLTRAKSVKKEKVRNAIAATKLSTIVGPVKYNRQNYSRTPLVGSQWIKGDKWAWEQKIVYNEEHPYIPKTGTLKPM
;
A
#
# COMPACT_ATOMS: atom_id res chain seq x y z
N MET A 1 -19.13 -5.57 -65.60
CA MET A 1 -18.86 -6.19 -64.29
C MET A 1 -19.71 -5.49 -63.25
N GLU A 2 -20.85 -6.03 -62.94
CA GLU A 2 -21.82 -5.45 -61.98
C GLU A 2 -21.47 -5.82 -60.56
N ARG A 3 -21.35 -4.80 -59.66
CA ARG A 3 -21.17 -4.98 -58.22
C ARG A 3 -22.51 -5.26 -57.56
N LYS A 4 -22.75 -6.49 -57.09
CA LYS A 4 -23.89 -6.87 -56.27
C LYS A 4 -23.82 -6.16 -54.88
N LYS A 5 -24.78 -5.29 -54.60
CA LYS A 5 -25.01 -4.68 -53.29
C LYS A 5 -25.51 -5.71 -52.27
N LYS A 6 -24.80 -5.93 -51.17
CA LYS A 6 -25.29 -6.74 -50.04
C LYS A 6 -26.35 -5.94 -49.26
N LYS A 7 -27.60 -6.48 -49.20
CA LYS A 7 -28.69 -5.94 -48.38
C LYS A 7 -28.34 -6.13 -46.88
N LYS A 8 -28.40 -5.04 -46.12
CA LYS A 8 -28.30 -5.09 -44.63
C LYS A 8 -29.65 -5.48 -44.06
N PHE A 9 -29.70 -6.55 -43.27
CA PHE A 9 -30.89 -6.96 -42.52
C PHE A 9 -31.13 -6.00 -41.33
N THR A 10 -32.38 -5.54 -41.16
CA THR A 10 -32.78 -4.66 -40.06
C THR A 10 -33.33 -5.46 -38.88
N ARG A 11 -33.22 -4.91 -37.68
CA ARG A 11 -33.67 -5.50 -36.40
C ARG A 11 -35.16 -5.91 -36.43
N ARG A 12 -35.96 -5.27 -37.26
CA ARG A 12 -37.41 -5.53 -37.42
C ARG A 12 -37.72 -6.78 -38.26
N GLU A 13 -36.82 -7.16 -39.16
CA GLU A 13 -36.98 -8.38 -40.00
C GLU A 13 -36.53 -9.63 -39.23
N PHE A 14 -35.61 -9.51 -38.28
CA PHE A 14 -35.22 -10.61 -37.40
C PHE A 14 -36.37 -11.04 -36.48
N ILE A 15 -37.10 -10.07 -35.90
CA ILE A 15 -38.23 -10.36 -34.98
C ILE A 15 -39.40 -11.00 -35.67
N LYS A 16 -39.65 -10.72 -36.99
CA LYS A 16 -40.73 -11.34 -37.75
C LYS A 16 -40.48 -12.80 -38.15
N LYS A 17 -39.23 -13.27 -38.15
CA LYS A 17 -38.89 -14.66 -38.51
C LYS A 17 -38.93 -15.65 -37.35
N VAL A 18 -38.90 -15.16 -36.10
CA VAL A 18 -38.91 -16.01 -34.87
C VAL A 18 -40.36 -16.30 -34.41
N GLY A 19 -41.37 -15.65 -34.96
CA GLY A 19 -42.75 -15.65 -34.48
C GLY A 19 -43.75 -16.56 -35.18
N LYS A 20 -43.35 -17.62 -35.89
CA LYS A 20 -44.32 -18.60 -36.49
C LYS A 20 -43.85 -20.03 -36.25
N GLY A 21 -44.28 -20.62 -35.18
CA GLY A 21 -44.10 -22.03 -34.85
C GLY A 21 -44.77 -22.37 -33.52
N THR A 22 -46.11 -22.20 -33.48
CA THR A 22 -46.90 -22.67 -32.32
C THR A 22 -47.51 -24.01 -32.67
N ALA A 23 -47.08 -25.08 -32.03
CA ALA A 23 -47.84 -26.31 -31.86
C ALA A 23 -48.19 -26.44 -30.38
N ALA A 24 -49.46 -26.51 -30.08
CA ALA A 24 -49.99 -26.66 -28.74
C ALA A 24 -49.65 -28.05 -28.17
N VAL A 25 -48.99 -28.07 -27.02
CA VAL A 25 -48.89 -29.27 -26.17
C VAL A 25 -49.31 -28.89 -24.75
N GLY A 26 -50.18 -29.73 -24.17
CA GLY A 26 -50.93 -29.47 -22.94
C GLY A 26 -50.11 -29.05 -21.71
N VAL A 27 -50.65 -28.09 -20.98
CA VAL A 27 -50.13 -27.60 -19.72
C VAL A 27 -50.47 -28.65 -18.66
N ALA A 28 -49.51 -29.51 -18.33
CA ALA A 28 -49.47 -30.17 -17.02
C ALA A 28 -48.78 -29.20 -16.07
N SER A 29 -49.52 -28.70 -15.09
CA SER A 29 -49.03 -27.84 -14.02
C SER A 29 -48.01 -28.57 -13.16
N VAL A 30 -46.72 -28.45 -13.49
CA VAL A 30 -45.63 -28.82 -12.60
C VAL A 30 -45.36 -27.61 -11.72
N LEU A 31 -45.88 -27.66 -10.50
CA LEU A 31 -45.46 -26.75 -9.43
C LEU A 31 -43.92 -26.77 -9.35
N PRO A 32 -43.24 -25.59 -9.33
CA PRO A 32 -41.80 -25.59 -9.09
C PRO A 32 -41.52 -26.18 -7.71
N ARG A 33 -40.92 -27.37 -7.68
CA ARG A 33 -40.29 -27.88 -6.49
C ARG A 33 -39.28 -26.82 -6.08
N PHE A 34 -39.54 -26.18 -4.95
CA PHE A 34 -38.53 -25.30 -4.32
C PHE A 34 -37.21 -26.09 -4.25
N ALA A 35 -36.28 -25.76 -5.15
CA ALA A 35 -34.93 -26.26 -5.02
C ALA A 35 -34.47 -25.85 -3.61
N LYS A 36 -34.20 -26.83 -2.76
CA LYS A 36 -33.55 -26.55 -1.48
C LYS A 36 -32.31 -25.73 -1.81
N PRO A 37 -32.08 -24.60 -1.10
CA PRO A 37 -30.85 -23.84 -1.34
C PRO A 37 -29.69 -24.83 -1.26
N VAL A 38 -28.90 -24.91 -2.32
CA VAL A 38 -27.68 -25.71 -2.32
C VAL A 38 -26.85 -25.14 -1.19
N GLN A 39 -26.80 -25.88 -0.10
CA GLN A 39 -26.01 -25.50 1.07
C GLN A 39 -24.58 -25.54 0.58
N ALA A 40 -23.98 -24.36 0.39
CA ALA A 40 -22.59 -24.24 -0.02
C ALA A 40 -21.77 -25.19 0.85
N ALA A 41 -20.95 -26.05 0.24
CA ALA A 41 -20.16 -27.02 0.97
C ALA A 41 -19.40 -26.29 2.09
N LYS A 42 -19.61 -26.71 3.34
CA LYS A 42 -18.95 -26.11 4.50
C LYS A 42 -17.45 -26.25 4.30
N ARG A 43 -16.75 -25.12 4.13
CA ARG A 43 -15.29 -25.13 4.04
C ARG A 43 -14.68 -25.59 5.36
N ASP A 44 -13.49 -26.13 5.27
CA ASP A 44 -12.69 -26.54 6.44
C ASP A 44 -11.71 -25.45 6.89
N HIS A 45 -11.71 -24.29 6.22
CA HIS A 45 -10.81 -23.15 6.48
C HIS A 45 -11.40 -21.82 6.05
N ILE A 46 -10.84 -20.73 6.59
CA ILE A 46 -11.02 -19.36 6.08
C ILE A 46 -9.89 -19.08 5.07
N LEU A 47 -10.22 -18.52 3.94
CA LEU A 47 -9.24 -18.18 2.91
C LEU A 47 -9.09 -16.65 2.78
N VAL A 48 -7.89 -16.14 3.06
CA VAL A 48 -7.52 -14.74 2.87
C VAL A 48 -6.72 -14.58 1.58
N GLY A 49 -7.15 -13.70 0.71
CA GLY A 49 -6.43 -13.38 -0.54
C GLY A 49 -5.51 -12.19 -0.35
N TYR A 50 -4.27 -12.31 -0.80
CA TYR A 50 -3.29 -11.22 -0.79
C TYR A 50 -2.84 -10.89 -2.21
N VAL A 51 -2.96 -9.62 -2.60
CA VAL A 51 -2.34 -9.09 -3.81
C VAL A 51 -1.10 -8.32 -3.39
N ASN A 52 0.08 -8.81 -3.78
CA ASN A 52 1.39 -8.33 -3.35
C ASN A 52 2.28 -8.04 -4.55
N PRO A 53 3.02 -6.93 -4.58
CA PRO A 53 4.03 -6.70 -5.61
C PRO A 53 5.31 -7.47 -5.27
N SER A 54 5.33 -8.77 -5.58
CA SER A 54 6.49 -9.64 -5.29
C SER A 54 7.62 -9.43 -6.29
N THR A 55 7.30 -8.92 -7.49
CA THR A 55 8.26 -8.57 -8.54
C THR A 55 7.97 -7.18 -9.12
N GLY A 56 8.89 -6.66 -9.94
CA GLY A 56 8.74 -5.34 -10.57
C GLY A 56 9.34 -4.18 -9.76
N PRO A 57 9.03 -2.92 -10.15
CA PRO A 57 9.68 -1.71 -9.60
C PRO A 57 9.54 -1.49 -8.09
N ILE A 58 8.47 -1.99 -7.49
CA ILE A 58 8.17 -1.82 -6.07
C ILE A 58 8.29 -3.15 -5.28
N ALA A 59 8.98 -4.14 -5.82
CA ALA A 59 9.13 -5.46 -5.20
C ALA A 59 9.75 -5.43 -3.79
N ALA A 60 10.58 -4.43 -3.49
CA ALA A 60 11.18 -4.25 -2.16
C ALA A 60 10.13 -4.11 -1.04
N PHE A 61 8.95 -3.56 -1.35
CA PHE A 61 7.83 -3.49 -0.41
C PHE A 61 7.26 -4.87 -0.06
N GLY A 62 7.16 -5.75 -1.06
CA GLY A 62 6.60 -7.09 -0.90
C GLY A 62 7.57 -8.14 -0.32
N GLU A 63 8.86 -7.82 -0.21
CA GLU A 63 9.91 -8.76 0.20
C GLU A 63 9.63 -9.46 1.55
N PRO A 64 9.22 -8.77 2.63
CA PRO A 64 9.01 -9.42 3.93
C PRO A 64 7.71 -10.23 4.00
N SER A 65 6.80 -10.09 3.04
CA SER A 65 5.45 -10.65 3.12
C SER A 65 5.41 -12.16 3.35
N PRO A 66 6.14 -13.02 2.63
CA PRO A 66 6.04 -14.47 2.85
C PRO A 66 6.47 -14.92 4.25
N TRP A 67 7.50 -14.28 4.82
CA TRP A 67 7.98 -14.62 6.15
C TRP A 67 6.99 -14.17 7.24
N ILE A 68 6.46 -12.95 7.14
CA ILE A 68 5.43 -12.44 8.05
C ILE A 68 4.16 -13.29 7.96
N ASP A 69 3.71 -13.61 6.75
CA ASP A 69 2.51 -14.40 6.52
C ASP A 69 2.56 -15.76 7.20
N LEU A 70 3.66 -16.48 7.01
CA LEU A 70 3.83 -17.79 7.62
C LEU A 70 3.72 -17.70 9.15
N ARG A 71 4.47 -16.81 9.78
CA ARG A 71 4.48 -16.63 11.26
C ARG A 71 3.12 -16.25 11.81
N CYS A 72 2.48 -15.26 11.21
CA CYS A 72 1.18 -14.78 11.69
C CYS A 72 0.08 -15.84 11.51
N MET A 73 0.05 -16.52 10.38
CA MET A 73 -0.90 -17.60 10.14
C MET A 73 -0.69 -18.76 11.12
N GLU A 74 0.55 -19.16 11.35
CA GLU A 74 0.87 -20.19 12.34
C GLU A 74 0.42 -19.76 13.76
N ALA A 75 0.67 -18.50 14.13
CA ALA A 75 0.23 -17.99 15.44
C ALA A 75 -1.31 -18.05 15.61
N ILE A 76 -2.08 -17.73 14.55
CA ILE A 76 -3.54 -17.87 14.55
C ILE A 76 -3.95 -19.34 14.68
N ASN A 77 -3.34 -20.22 13.90
CA ASN A 77 -3.72 -21.62 13.86
C ASN A 77 -3.32 -22.38 15.16
N GLN A 78 -2.19 -22.02 15.79
CA GLN A 78 -1.79 -22.52 17.10
C GLN A 78 -2.73 -22.10 18.22
N LYS A 79 -3.42 -20.97 18.10
CA LYS A 79 -4.50 -20.56 18.99
C LYS A 79 -5.81 -21.35 18.78
N GLY A 80 -5.81 -22.34 17.89
CA GLY A 80 -6.97 -23.16 17.56
C GLY A 80 -7.79 -22.64 16.37
N GLY A 81 -7.26 -21.70 15.61
CA GLY A 81 -7.97 -21.08 14.48
C GLY A 81 -9.06 -20.10 14.91
N ILE A 82 -10.07 -19.91 14.07
CA ILE A 82 -11.17 -18.96 14.29
C ILE A 82 -12.50 -19.70 14.27
N TYR A 83 -13.36 -19.42 15.27
CA TYR A 83 -14.71 -19.97 15.32
C TYR A 83 -15.60 -19.35 14.25
N VAL A 84 -16.28 -20.19 13.47
CA VAL A 84 -17.21 -19.77 12.42
C VAL A 84 -18.59 -20.36 12.68
N GLU A 85 -19.57 -19.51 12.97
CA GLU A 85 -20.95 -19.92 13.28
C GLU A 85 -21.57 -20.79 12.17
N GLU A 86 -21.33 -20.43 10.91
CA GLU A 86 -21.85 -21.18 9.75
C GLU A 86 -21.30 -22.62 9.69
N TYR A 87 -20.15 -22.86 10.30
CA TYR A 87 -19.51 -24.17 10.31
C TYR A 87 -19.72 -24.90 11.65
N GLY A 88 -20.07 -24.16 12.72
CA GLY A 88 -20.27 -24.68 14.09
C GLY A 88 -18.96 -25.15 14.75
N LYS A 89 -17.80 -24.69 14.28
CA LYS A 89 -16.47 -25.11 14.77
C LYS A 89 -15.40 -24.05 14.50
N ASN A 90 -14.29 -24.18 15.19
CA ASN A 90 -13.07 -23.48 14.82
C ASN A 90 -12.52 -24.07 13.52
N VAL A 91 -11.99 -23.18 12.67
CA VAL A 91 -11.31 -23.56 11.42
C VAL A 91 -9.99 -22.80 11.29
N PRO A 92 -8.98 -23.40 10.65
CA PRO A 92 -7.72 -22.72 10.39
C PRO A 92 -7.90 -21.61 9.36
N VAL A 93 -6.99 -20.63 9.41
CA VAL A 93 -6.84 -19.61 8.38
C VAL A 93 -5.78 -20.08 7.40
N LYS A 94 -6.06 -19.93 6.12
CA LYS A 94 -5.13 -20.08 5.00
C LYS A 94 -5.04 -18.78 4.23
N TRP A 95 -3.96 -18.58 3.50
CA TRP A 95 -3.83 -17.45 2.60
C TRP A 95 -3.44 -17.89 1.19
N LYS A 96 -3.72 -17.03 0.24
CA LYS A 96 -3.26 -17.14 -1.13
C LYS A 96 -2.67 -15.81 -1.57
N ILE A 97 -1.35 -15.80 -1.80
CA ILE A 97 -0.64 -14.63 -2.33
C ILE A 97 -0.61 -14.72 -3.85
N VAL A 98 -0.83 -13.60 -4.52
CA VAL A 98 -0.66 -13.44 -5.97
C VAL A 98 0.21 -12.23 -6.24
N ASP A 99 1.08 -12.35 -7.24
CA ASP A 99 2.04 -11.31 -7.61
C ASP A 99 1.44 -10.35 -8.65
N SER A 100 1.27 -9.09 -8.26
CA SER A 100 0.80 -8.04 -9.16
C SER A 100 1.87 -7.61 -10.19
N GLU A 101 3.12 -8.04 -10.06
CA GLU A 101 4.26 -7.59 -10.85
C GLU A 101 4.39 -6.05 -10.87
N SER A 102 3.95 -5.40 -9.80
CA SER A 102 3.89 -3.94 -9.69
C SER A 102 3.01 -3.26 -10.75
N SER A 103 2.01 -3.99 -11.29
CA SER A 103 1.08 -3.52 -12.33
C SER A 103 -0.32 -3.30 -11.77
N PRO A 104 -0.89 -2.09 -11.84
CA PRO A 104 -2.26 -1.82 -11.39
C PRO A 104 -3.31 -2.67 -12.11
N THR A 105 -3.16 -2.86 -13.41
CA THR A 105 -4.07 -3.70 -14.23
C THR A 105 -4.02 -5.15 -13.76
N LYS A 106 -2.82 -5.70 -13.58
CA LYS A 106 -2.65 -7.08 -13.10
C LYS A 106 -3.17 -7.26 -11.67
N ALA A 107 -2.99 -6.26 -10.81
CA ALA A 107 -3.55 -6.27 -9.46
C ALA A 107 -5.08 -6.41 -9.47
N ALA A 108 -5.79 -5.66 -10.34
CA ALA A 108 -7.24 -5.75 -10.50
C ALA A 108 -7.69 -7.11 -11.08
N GLU A 109 -6.98 -7.63 -12.08
CA GLU A 109 -7.27 -8.95 -12.67
C GLU A 109 -7.12 -10.07 -11.65
N LEU A 110 -6.02 -10.07 -10.89
CA LEU A 110 -5.74 -11.07 -9.87
C LEU A 110 -6.71 -10.97 -8.68
N ALA A 111 -7.10 -9.77 -8.27
CA ALA A 111 -8.14 -9.57 -7.26
C ALA A 111 -9.48 -10.16 -7.73
N THR A 112 -9.83 -9.96 -8.99
CA THR A 112 -11.04 -10.55 -9.59
C THR A 112 -10.99 -12.08 -9.52
N LYS A 113 -9.84 -12.68 -9.86
CA LYS A 113 -9.65 -14.13 -9.81
C LYS A 113 -9.70 -14.68 -8.38
N LEU A 114 -9.04 -14.03 -7.42
CA LEU A 114 -9.13 -14.40 -5.99
C LEU A 114 -10.58 -14.41 -5.50
N ILE A 115 -11.40 -13.45 -5.94
CA ILE A 115 -12.80 -13.32 -5.53
C ILE A 115 -13.72 -14.33 -6.24
N LEU A 116 -13.60 -14.46 -7.57
CA LEU A 116 -14.55 -15.24 -8.37
C LEU A 116 -14.17 -16.72 -8.44
N ASP A 117 -12.89 -17.05 -8.59
CA ASP A 117 -12.43 -18.42 -8.76
C ASP A 117 -12.08 -19.04 -7.41
N ASP A 118 -11.21 -18.38 -6.64
CA ASP A 118 -10.72 -18.89 -5.36
C ASP A 118 -11.71 -18.71 -4.20
N LYS A 119 -12.70 -17.81 -4.36
CA LYS A 119 -13.75 -17.55 -3.35
C LYS A 119 -13.18 -17.10 -2.00
N VAL A 120 -12.22 -16.19 -1.99
CA VAL A 120 -11.66 -15.64 -0.75
C VAL A 120 -12.73 -15.02 0.14
N ASP A 121 -12.58 -15.17 1.45
CA ASP A 121 -13.50 -14.61 2.45
C ASP A 121 -13.20 -13.15 2.79
N LEU A 122 -11.92 -12.75 2.64
CA LEU A 122 -11.39 -11.41 2.82
C LEU A 122 -10.22 -11.20 1.88
N ILE A 123 -10.05 -9.98 1.35
CA ILE A 123 -8.92 -9.62 0.49
C ILE A 123 -8.06 -8.52 1.12
N VAL A 124 -6.75 -8.64 0.99
CA VAL A 124 -5.78 -7.68 1.53
C VAL A 124 -4.84 -7.24 0.40
N PRO A 125 -5.03 -6.06 -0.20
CA PRO A 125 -4.04 -5.46 -1.06
C PRO A 125 -2.95 -4.80 -0.23
N LEU A 126 -1.71 -4.95 -0.68
CA LEU A 126 -0.52 -4.46 0.01
C LEU A 126 0.30 -3.59 -0.92
N HIS A 127 0.81 -2.54 -0.31
CA HIS A 127 1.84 -1.65 -0.80
C HIS A 127 1.46 -0.83 -2.03
N THR A 128 1.58 0.45 -1.85
CA THR A 128 1.40 1.55 -2.80
C THR A 128 -0.01 1.69 -3.40
N PRO A 129 -0.37 2.90 -3.85
CA PRO A 129 -1.65 3.16 -4.50
C PRO A 129 -1.89 2.29 -5.74
N ASP A 130 -0.81 1.97 -6.48
CA ASP A 130 -0.88 1.16 -7.70
C ASP A 130 -1.45 -0.26 -7.48
N THR A 131 -1.34 -0.78 -6.26
CA THR A 131 -1.93 -2.07 -5.88
C THR A 131 -3.24 -1.87 -5.12
N THR A 132 -3.25 -0.99 -4.12
CA THR A 132 -4.37 -0.88 -3.17
C THR A 132 -5.63 -0.28 -3.78
N VAL A 133 -5.50 0.73 -4.64
CA VAL A 133 -6.66 1.40 -5.29
C VAL A 133 -7.42 0.45 -6.22
N PRO A 134 -6.77 -0.20 -7.22
CA PRO A 134 -7.49 -1.08 -8.13
C PRO A 134 -8.08 -2.30 -7.41
N VAL A 135 -7.39 -2.89 -6.44
CA VAL A 135 -7.93 -4.04 -5.68
C VAL A 135 -9.11 -3.63 -4.80
N SER A 136 -9.04 -2.46 -4.14
CA SER A 136 -10.18 -1.92 -3.37
C SER A 136 -11.40 -1.70 -4.27
N GLY A 137 -11.21 -1.15 -5.48
CA GLY A 137 -12.29 -0.98 -6.47
C GLY A 137 -12.94 -2.31 -6.88
N ILE A 138 -12.15 -3.37 -7.06
CA ILE A 138 -12.66 -4.72 -7.34
C ILE A 138 -13.41 -5.28 -6.12
N ALA A 139 -12.89 -5.10 -4.91
CA ALA A 139 -13.55 -5.50 -3.67
C ALA A 139 -14.92 -4.82 -3.51
N GLU A 140 -15.02 -3.52 -3.80
CA GLU A 140 -16.29 -2.77 -3.82
C GLU A 140 -17.27 -3.38 -4.83
N ARG A 141 -16.83 -3.59 -6.07
CA ARG A 141 -17.66 -4.14 -7.14
C ARG A 141 -18.29 -5.49 -6.80
N PHE A 142 -17.50 -6.36 -6.13
CA PHE A 142 -17.94 -7.72 -5.78
C PHE A 142 -18.43 -7.85 -4.33
N LYS A 143 -18.47 -6.74 -3.60
CA LYS A 143 -18.92 -6.69 -2.19
C LYS A 143 -18.16 -7.69 -1.33
N VAL A 144 -16.83 -7.61 -1.36
CA VAL A 144 -15.93 -8.45 -0.56
C VAL A 144 -15.23 -7.59 0.48
N PRO A 145 -15.20 -7.99 1.76
CA PRO A 145 -14.44 -7.26 2.77
C PRO A 145 -12.98 -7.11 2.38
N CYS A 146 -12.46 -5.89 2.47
CA CYS A 146 -11.10 -5.54 2.05
C CYS A 146 -10.41 -4.73 3.14
N ILE A 147 -9.21 -5.15 3.55
CA ILE A 147 -8.31 -4.40 4.42
C ILE A 147 -7.09 -4.01 3.61
N ALA A 148 -7.10 -2.79 3.09
CA ALA A 148 -5.98 -2.20 2.38
C ALA A 148 -4.98 -1.60 3.37
N ILE A 149 -3.70 -1.76 3.10
CA ILE A 149 -2.62 -1.25 3.95
C ILE A 149 -1.47 -0.69 3.13
N ASP A 150 -0.66 0.17 3.76
CA ASP A 150 0.62 0.61 3.24
C ASP A 150 0.49 1.36 1.90
N SER A 151 -0.42 2.31 1.90
CA SER A 151 -0.64 3.25 0.80
C SER A 151 -1.19 4.57 1.38
N PRO A 152 -0.70 5.74 0.91
CA PRO A 152 -1.20 7.03 1.39
C PRO A 152 -2.72 7.12 1.29
N VAL A 153 -3.34 7.56 2.37
CA VAL A 153 -4.81 7.60 2.45
C VAL A 153 -5.41 8.52 1.38
N GLY A 154 -4.76 9.66 1.09
CA GLY A 154 -5.22 10.61 0.07
C GLY A 154 -5.34 9.95 -1.30
N ASP A 155 -4.30 9.24 -1.71
CA ASP A 155 -4.26 8.50 -2.98
C ASP A 155 -5.33 7.40 -3.02
N TRP A 156 -5.44 6.63 -1.94
CA TRP A 156 -6.43 5.57 -1.85
C TRP A 156 -7.86 6.10 -1.97
N LEU A 157 -8.18 7.25 -1.35
CA LEU A 157 -9.50 7.88 -1.42
C LEU A 157 -9.90 8.32 -2.84
N THR A 158 -8.95 8.49 -3.76
CA THR A 158 -9.26 8.83 -5.16
C THR A 158 -10.07 7.75 -5.89
N GLY A 159 -9.94 6.49 -5.47
CA GLY A 159 -10.71 5.36 -5.99
C GLY A 159 -12.07 5.15 -5.31
N GLY A 160 -12.40 5.95 -4.28
CA GLY A 160 -13.64 5.85 -3.50
C GLY A 160 -14.87 6.48 -4.19
N PRO A 161 -16.01 6.56 -3.49
CA PRO A 161 -16.20 6.21 -2.08
C PRO A 161 -16.22 4.70 -1.80
N TYR A 162 -15.72 4.31 -0.62
CA TYR A 162 -15.61 2.92 -0.22
C TYR A 162 -16.64 2.52 0.83
N HIS A 163 -17.24 1.34 0.66
CA HIS A 163 -18.12 0.71 1.65
C HIS A 163 -17.53 -0.59 2.20
N TRP A 164 -16.88 -1.38 1.34
CA TRP A 164 -16.32 -2.70 1.66
C TRP A 164 -14.84 -2.68 1.97
N SER A 165 -14.14 -1.61 1.58
CA SER A 165 -12.71 -1.43 1.72
C SER A 165 -12.38 -0.46 2.84
N PHE A 166 -11.31 -0.76 3.57
CA PHE A 166 -10.82 -0.01 4.72
C PHE A 166 -9.31 0.13 4.61
N MET A 167 -8.76 1.31 4.99
CA MET A 167 -7.34 1.63 4.91
C MET A 167 -6.80 2.09 6.26
N HIS A 168 -5.62 1.64 6.66
CA HIS A 168 -4.87 2.28 7.73
C HIS A 168 -3.46 2.62 7.27
N PHE A 169 -3.18 3.91 7.22
CA PHE A 169 -1.89 4.49 6.86
C PHE A 169 -1.89 6.00 7.18
N TRP A 170 -0.80 6.69 6.84
CA TRP A 170 -0.67 8.13 6.92
C TRP A 170 -1.24 8.85 5.67
N THR A 171 -1.29 10.17 5.73
CA THR A 171 -1.74 11.03 4.62
C THR A 171 -0.57 11.84 4.05
N ALA A 172 -0.51 12.03 2.74
CA ALA A 172 0.49 12.90 2.14
C ALA A 172 0.25 14.36 2.54
N ASN A 173 -1.00 14.79 2.53
CA ASN A 173 -1.38 16.19 2.78
C ASN A 173 -1.02 16.69 4.18
N GLU A 174 -1.13 15.84 5.20
CA GLU A 174 -0.87 16.24 6.58
C GLU A 174 0.45 15.68 7.09
N ASP A 175 0.63 14.35 7.00
CA ASP A 175 1.74 13.69 7.66
C ASP A 175 3.06 13.88 6.92
N ILE A 176 3.12 13.57 5.61
CA ILE A 176 4.36 13.74 4.81
C ILE A 176 4.77 15.20 4.75
N TYR A 177 3.82 16.09 4.44
CA TYR A 177 4.10 17.50 4.33
C TYR A 177 4.68 18.06 5.64
N ASN A 178 4.07 17.73 6.79
CA ASN A 178 4.53 18.21 8.09
C ASN A 178 5.88 17.64 8.48
N VAL A 179 6.09 16.33 8.28
CA VAL A 179 7.37 15.66 8.60
C VAL A 179 8.51 16.20 7.74
N PHE A 180 8.29 16.35 6.42
CA PHE A 180 9.34 16.83 5.52
C PHE A 180 9.67 18.29 5.79
N THR A 181 8.65 19.15 5.84
CA THR A 181 8.88 20.59 6.13
C THR A 181 9.42 20.82 7.52
N GLY A 182 9.02 20.01 8.52
CA GLY A 182 9.56 20.08 9.88
C GLY A 182 11.05 19.72 9.94
N MET A 183 11.52 18.76 9.17
CA MET A 183 12.95 18.50 9.00
C MET A 183 13.66 19.65 8.30
N TRP A 184 13.08 20.22 7.22
CA TRP A 184 13.70 21.32 6.47
C TRP A 184 13.80 22.61 7.29
N ASP A 185 12.79 22.92 8.12
CA ASP A 185 12.80 24.09 9.01
C ASP A 185 13.97 24.04 10.02
N GLN A 186 14.41 22.82 10.41
CA GLN A 186 15.55 22.63 11.32
C GLN A 186 16.93 22.75 10.64
N LEU A 187 16.99 22.72 9.31
CA LEU A 187 18.25 22.70 8.55
C LEU A 187 18.75 24.08 8.07
N GLY A 188 18.01 25.15 8.35
CA GLY A 188 18.42 26.51 8.00
C GLY A 188 18.63 26.72 6.48
N THR A 189 17.69 26.26 5.66
CA THR A 189 17.73 26.39 4.19
C THR A 189 17.15 27.72 3.69
N ASN A 190 17.38 28.04 2.42
CA ASN A 190 16.78 29.20 1.76
C ASN A 190 15.29 28.97 1.36
N LYS A 191 14.70 27.84 1.75
CA LYS A 191 13.32 27.44 1.42
C LYS A 191 13.01 27.28 -0.07
N VAL A 192 14.03 27.13 -0.93
CA VAL A 192 13.84 26.81 -2.34
C VAL A 192 13.98 25.30 -2.53
N VAL A 193 12.92 24.68 -3.00
CA VAL A 193 12.73 23.22 -3.10
C VAL A 193 12.70 22.79 -4.55
N GLY A 194 13.49 21.81 -4.93
CA GLY A 194 13.38 21.12 -6.23
C GLY A 194 12.59 19.84 -6.06
N GLY A 195 11.45 19.74 -6.74
CA GLY A 195 10.56 18.58 -6.68
C GLY A 195 10.83 17.60 -7.83
N LEU A 196 10.90 16.31 -7.54
CA LEU A 196 10.96 15.24 -8.54
C LEU A 196 9.73 14.34 -8.37
N TRP A 197 8.77 14.49 -9.28
CA TRP A 197 7.45 13.86 -9.23
C TRP A 197 7.27 12.87 -10.39
N PRO A 198 7.17 11.54 -10.13
CA PRO A 198 6.88 10.58 -11.18
C PRO A 198 5.45 10.71 -11.69
N ASN A 199 5.18 10.12 -12.85
CA ASN A 199 3.85 10.07 -13.43
C ASN A 199 3.07 8.84 -12.93
N ASP A 200 2.96 8.71 -11.61
CA ASP A 200 2.14 7.73 -10.90
C ASP A 200 1.20 8.43 -9.92
N MET A 201 0.41 7.67 -9.17
CA MET A 201 -0.56 8.24 -8.22
C MET A 201 0.14 9.01 -7.10
N ASP A 202 1.20 8.46 -6.50
CA ASP A 202 2.00 9.14 -5.46
C ASP A 202 2.57 10.47 -5.99
N GLY A 203 3.17 10.47 -7.18
CA GLY A 203 3.75 11.68 -7.78
C GLY A 203 2.72 12.75 -8.07
N VAL A 204 1.50 12.38 -8.44
CA VAL A 204 0.37 13.31 -8.66
C VAL A 204 -0.03 13.97 -7.34
N GLU A 205 -0.23 13.19 -6.30
CA GLU A 205 -0.70 13.71 -5.00
C GLU A 205 0.38 14.52 -4.29
N TRP A 206 1.63 14.06 -4.28
CA TRP A 206 2.72 14.79 -3.62
C TRP A 206 3.03 16.12 -4.32
N ASP A 207 3.06 16.13 -5.66
CA ASP A 207 3.18 17.36 -6.44
C ASP A 207 2.11 18.36 -6.03
N ARG A 208 0.85 17.93 -6.02
CA ARG A 208 -0.29 18.79 -5.61
C ARG A 208 -0.09 19.32 -4.19
N VAL A 209 0.20 18.44 -3.22
CA VAL A 209 0.36 18.81 -1.80
C VAL A 209 1.49 19.81 -1.60
N PHE A 210 2.67 19.55 -2.17
CA PHE A 210 3.83 20.41 -1.96
C PHE A 210 3.68 21.77 -2.70
N ASN A 211 3.08 21.79 -3.87
CA ASN A 211 2.82 23.04 -4.60
C ASN A 211 1.73 23.90 -3.93
N GLU A 212 0.66 23.27 -3.42
CA GLU A 212 -0.42 24.01 -2.74
C GLU A 212 0.03 24.51 -1.36
N ARG A 213 0.53 23.61 -0.52
CA ARG A 213 0.86 23.89 0.88
C ARG A 213 2.25 24.49 1.10
N GLY A 214 3.20 24.25 0.18
CA GLY A 214 4.55 24.80 0.32
C GLY A 214 4.55 26.32 0.51
N ARG A 215 3.67 27.01 -0.19
CA ARG A 215 3.51 28.46 -0.09
C ARG A 215 3.06 28.92 1.30
N GLU A 216 2.28 28.12 2.03
CA GLU A 216 1.79 28.44 3.38
C GLU A 216 2.95 28.63 4.38
N LYS A 217 4.03 27.85 4.22
CA LYS A 217 5.25 27.93 5.05
C LYS A 217 6.38 28.74 4.40
N GLY A 218 6.12 29.40 3.28
CA GLY A 218 7.10 30.23 2.57
C GLY A 218 8.10 29.42 1.75
N TYR A 219 7.82 28.17 1.41
CA TYR A 219 8.61 27.37 0.49
C TYR A 219 8.32 27.73 -0.97
N LYS A 220 9.36 27.86 -1.77
CA LYS A 220 9.26 28.03 -3.24
C LYS A 220 9.57 26.71 -3.91
N ILE A 221 8.56 26.09 -4.50
CA ILE A 221 8.72 24.83 -5.22
C ILE A 221 9.14 25.11 -6.66
N ILE A 222 10.22 24.51 -7.09
CA ILE A 222 10.68 24.44 -8.48
C ILE A 222 10.25 23.09 -9.01
N ASP A 223 9.24 23.10 -9.86
CA ASP A 223 8.64 21.92 -10.45
C ASP A 223 9.01 21.81 -11.94
N PRO A 224 9.83 20.83 -12.33
CA PRO A 224 10.22 20.61 -13.73
C PRO A 224 9.20 19.79 -14.54
N GLY A 225 8.03 19.47 -13.93
CA GLY A 225 7.05 18.56 -14.49
C GLY A 225 7.32 17.09 -14.15
N ARG A 226 6.37 16.24 -14.51
CA ARG A 226 6.40 14.80 -14.19
C ARG A 226 7.28 14.01 -15.14
N PHE A 227 7.78 12.88 -14.68
CA PHE A 227 8.59 11.97 -15.46
C PHE A 227 8.06 10.52 -15.37
N PRO A 228 8.30 9.67 -16.40
CA PRO A 228 7.92 8.26 -16.35
C PRO A 228 8.90 7.46 -15.48
N PHE A 229 8.45 6.30 -14.97
CA PHE A 229 9.35 5.36 -14.32
C PHE A 229 10.52 4.95 -15.20
N PHE A 230 11.66 4.66 -14.56
CA PHE A 230 12.93 4.30 -15.20
C PHE A 230 13.50 5.38 -16.13
N GLN A 231 13.27 6.66 -15.78
CA GLN A 231 13.89 7.77 -16.49
C GLN A 231 15.42 7.69 -16.42
N LYS A 232 16.07 7.81 -17.57
CA LYS A 232 17.52 7.63 -17.68
C LYS A 232 18.30 8.94 -17.52
N ASP A 233 17.67 10.07 -17.75
CA ASP A 233 18.32 11.37 -17.70
C ASP A 233 17.46 12.40 -16.94
N PHE A 234 18.05 12.95 -15.88
CA PHE A 234 17.49 14.02 -15.05
C PHE A 234 18.29 15.33 -15.21
N GLY A 235 19.18 15.41 -16.21
CA GLY A 235 20.10 16.53 -16.38
C GLY A 235 19.39 17.87 -16.54
N SER A 236 18.28 17.94 -17.26
CA SER A 236 17.48 19.15 -17.43
C SER A 236 16.87 19.64 -16.12
N GLN A 237 16.25 18.74 -15.34
CA GLN A 237 15.67 19.03 -14.03
C GLN A 237 16.76 19.53 -13.06
N ILE A 238 17.88 18.82 -12.97
CA ILE A 238 19.00 19.18 -12.08
C ILE A 238 19.59 20.56 -12.44
N ASN A 239 19.77 20.85 -13.74
CA ASN A 239 20.25 22.17 -14.17
C ASN A 239 19.24 23.28 -13.84
N MET A 240 17.94 23.02 -13.95
CA MET A 240 16.89 23.94 -13.49
C MET A 240 17.02 24.21 -11.99
N PHE A 241 17.23 23.18 -11.17
CA PHE A 241 17.42 23.31 -9.72
C PHE A 241 18.67 24.13 -9.38
N LYS A 242 19.79 23.90 -10.05
CA LYS A 242 21.01 24.71 -9.88
C LYS A 242 20.78 26.17 -10.21
N LYS A 243 20.13 26.46 -11.35
CA LYS A 243 19.83 27.83 -11.78
C LYS A 243 18.89 28.56 -10.81
N ALA A 244 17.98 27.83 -10.17
CA ALA A 244 17.03 28.35 -9.20
C ALA A 244 17.61 28.45 -7.77
N ASN A 245 18.87 28.07 -7.56
CA ASN A 245 19.53 28.01 -6.24
C ASN A 245 18.75 27.14 -5.23
N VAL A 246 18.32 25.94 -5.68
CA VAL A 246 17.64 24.97 -4.84
C VAL A 246 18.56 24.46 -3.75
N GLU A 247 18.15 24.53 -2.50
CA GLU A 247 18.85 23.96 -1.34
C GLU A 247 18.19 22.71 -0.78
N ILE A 248 16.94 22.43 -1.18
CA ILE A 248 16.20 21.24 -0.77
C ILE A 248 15.83 20.43 -2.01
N LEU A 249 16.28 19.18 -2.09
CA LEU A 249 15.81 18.24 -3.09
C LEU A 249 14.77 17.32 -2.47
N THR A 250 13.59 17.22 -3.06
CA THR A 250 12.52 16.34 -2.61
C THR A 250 11.86 15.58 -3.75
N GLY A 251 11.02 14.60 -3.42
CA GLY A 251 10.26 13.82 -4.37
C GLY A 251 9.72 12.54 -3.75
N VAL A 252 8.98 11.77 -4.56
CA VAL A 252 8.54 10.41 -4.23
C VAL A 252 8.94 9.49 -5.39
N LEU A 253 10.06 8.82 -5.27
CA LEU A 253 10.67 8.07 -6.37
C LEU A 253 10.77 6.58 -6.06
N ILE A 254 10.73 5.74 -7.10
CA ILE A 254 11.19 4.36 -6.95
C ILE A 254 12.73 4.33 -6.80
N PRO A 255 13.30 3.30 -6.12
CA PRO A 255 14.74 3.24 -5.87
C PRO A 255 15.64 3.42 -7.11
N PRO A 256 15.36 2.80 -8.28
CA PRO A 256 16.19 2.99 -9.48
C PRO A 256 16.24 4.42 -10.02
N ASP A 257 15.10 5.13 -9.97
CA ASP A 257 15.00 6.51 -10.47
C ASP A 257 15.75 7.47 -9.54
N PHE A 258 15.59 7.31 -8.23
CA PHE A 258 16.37 8.10 -7.28
C PHE A 258 17.87 7.86 -7.42
N ALA A 259 18.30 6.61 -7.54
CA ALA A 259 19.72 6.30 -7.74
C ALA A 259 20.28 6.95 -8.99
N THR A 260 19.52 6.96 -10.09
CA THR A 260 19.89 7.63 -11.34
C THR A 260 19.99 9.15 -11.15
N ALA A 261 18.94 9.77 -10.61
CA ALA A 261 18.88 11.22 -10.36
C ALA A 261 20.00 11.67 -9.40
N TRP A 262 20.19 10.94 -8.29
CA TRP A 262 21.18 11.33 -7.28
C TRP A 262 22.62 11.23 -7.76
N ARG A 263 22.97 10.17 -8.50
CA ARG A 263 24.30 10.08 -9.16
C ARG A 263 24.51 11.20 -10.17
N GLN A 264 23.49 11.59 -10.91
CA GLN A 264 23.56 12.72 -11.84
C GLN A 264 23.70 14.05 -11.10
N CYS A 265 23.01 14.26 -9.96
CA CYS A 265 23.23 15.43 -9.09
C CYS A 265 24.70 15.58 -8.72
N LYS A 266 25.35 14.50 -8.27
CA LYS A 266 26.77 14.51 -7.91
C LYS A 266 27.67 14.81 -9.10
N ARG A 267 27.42 14.16 -10.25
CA ARG A 267 28.19 14.39 -11.50
C ARG A 267 28.07 15.83 -12.00
N ILE A 268 26.88 16.43 -11.92
CA ILE A 268 26.63 17.80 -12.38
C ILE A 268 27.09 18.84 -11.34
N GLY A 269 27.47 18.40 -10.13
CA GLY A 269 27.90 19.28 -9.04
C GLY A 269 26.74 20.05 -8.41
N PHE A 270 25.54 19.45 -8.36
CA PHE A 270 24.43 19.96 -7.57
C PHE A 270 24.54 19.45 -6.12
N LYS A 271 24.60 20.36 -5.17
CA LYS A 271 24.85 20.08 -3.76
C LYS A 271 23.76 20.72 -2.87
N PRO A 272 22.58 20.14 -2.77
CA PRO A 272 21.54 20.64 -1.88
C PRO A 272 21.98 20.44 -0.40
N LYS A 273 21.46 21.27 0.51
CA LYS A 273 21.66 21.15 1.97
C LYS A 273 20.78 20.05 2.58
N ALA A 274 19.64 19.79 1.94
CA ALA A 274 18.71 18.74 2.35
C ALA A 274 18.30 17.89 1.16
N VAL A 275 18.24 16.58 1.34
CA VAL A 275 17.70 15.62 0.37
C VAL A 275 16.72 14.74 1.13
N THR A 276 15.42 14.99 0.91
CA THR A 276 14.33 14.29 1.60
C THR A 276 13.43 13.66 0.56
N VAL A 277 13.52 12.34 0.39
CA VAL A 277 12.86 11.65 -0.70
C VAL A 277 12.09 10.46 -0.17
N GLY A 278 10.80 10.43 -0.46
CA GLY A 278 9.92 9.33 -0.10
C GLY A 278 10.07 8.10 -1.00
N LYS A 279 9.56 6.97 -0.51
CA LYS A 279 9.50 5.69 -1.22
C LYS A 279 10.87 5.06 -1.49
N ALA A 280 11.76 5.75 -2.20
CA ALA A 280 13.07 5.24 -2.59
C ALA A 280 14.01 4.96 -1.42
N LEU A 281 13.94 5.77 -0.37
CA LEU A 281 14.87 5.72 0.75
C LEU A 281 14.34 4.92 1.96
N LEU A 282 13.34 4.08 1.75
CA LEU A 282 12.78 3.21 2.80
C LEU A 282 13.60 1.92 2.99
N PHE A 283 14.45 1.57 2.03
CA PHE A 283 15.10 0.27 1.97
C PHE A 283 16.61 0.37 2.12
N PRO A 284 17.21 -0.34 3.08
CA PRO A 284 18.67 -0.38 3.26
C PRO A 284 19.42 -0.78 1.98
N SER A 285 18.87 -1.76 1.25
CA SER A 285 19.45 -2.22 -0.02
C SER A 285 19.49 -1.14 -1.10
N ALA A 286 18.47 -0.25 -1.13
CA ALA A 286 18.43 0.87 -2.07
C ALA A 286 19.50 1.92 -1.74
N VAL A 287 19.71 2.20 -0.45
CA VAL A 287 20.75 3.14 0.02
C VAL A 287 22.15 2.57 -0.21
N ASP A 288 22.35 1.29 0.07
CA ASP A 288 23.62 0.60 -0.18
C ASP A 288 23.97 0.58 -1.68
N ALA A 289 22.98 0.36 -2.54
CA ALA A 289 23.14 0.39 -4.00
C ALA A 289 23.55 1.75 -4.56
N LEU A 290 23.42 2.86 -3.82
CA LEU A 290 23.96 4.16 -4.25
C LEU A 290 25.47 4.14 -4.37
N GLY A 291 26.14 3.37 -3.51
CA GLY A 291 27.59 3.22 -3.45
C GLY A 291 28.32 4.32 -2.68
N GLY A 292 29.50 4.00 -2.17
CA GLY A 292 30.34 4.92 -1.42
C GLY A 292 29.61 5.57 -0.25
N ASP A 293 29.70 6.89 -0.14
CA ASP A 293 29.04 7.69 0.91
C ASP A 293 27.77 8.40 0.42
N LEU A 294 27.22 8.01 -0.73
CA LEU A 294 26.07 8.69 -1.34
C LEU A 294 24.78 8.57 -0.51
N GLY A 295 24.71 7.61 0.40
CA GLY A 295 23.58 7.43 1.31
C GLY A 295 23.63 8.30 2.57
N ALA A 296 24.81 8.85 2.90
CA ALA A 296 24.98 9.59 4.15
C ALA A 296 24.20 10.91 4.15
N GLY A 297 23.42 11.16 5.19
CA GLY A 297 22.65 12.38 5.38
C GLY A 297 21.30 12.40 4.64
N LEU A 298 20.99 11.45 3.77
CA LEU A 298 19.70 11.34 3.10
C LEU A 298 18.58 11.17 4.13
N THR A 299 17.47 11.88 3.94
CA THR A 299 16.29 11.82 4.83
C THR A 299 15.08 11.27 4.10
N THR A 300 14.17 10.66 4.85
CA THR A 300 12.90 10.12 4.35
C THR A 300 11.88 10.01 5.47
N GLU A 301 10.65 9.68 5.11
CA GLU A 301 9.62 9.24 6.05
C GLU A 301 9.98 7.90 6.71
N LEU A 302 9.48 7.70 7.92
CA LEU A 302 9.58 6.43 8.62
C LEU A 302 8.29 6.15 9.40
N TRP A 303 7.57 5.16 8.99
CA TRP A 303 6.23 4.80 9.45
C TRP A 303 6.21 3.61 10.41
N TRP A 304 7.30 2.86 10.46
CA TRP A 304 7.52 1.80 11.41
C TRP A 304 9.01 1.43 11.48
N SER A 305 9.45 1.03 12.68
CA SER A 305 10.83 0.64 12.95
C SER A 305 10.91 -0.11 14.29
N PRO A 306 12.05 -0.74 14.65
CA PRO A 306 12.23 -1.37 15.96
C PRO A 306 12.11 -0.41 17.14
N HIS A 307 12.10 0.91 16.89
CA HIS A 307 11.99 1.94 17.92
C HIS A 307 10.55 2.43 18.16
N HIS A 308 9.58 1.94 17.39
CA HIS A 308 8.18 2.25 17.63
C HIS A 308 7.70 1.51 18.88
N PRO A 309 7.05 2.20 19.85
CA PRO A 309 6.73 1.65 21.17
C PRO A 309 5.44 0.80 21.17
N PHE A 310 5.21 0.05 20.10
CA PHE A 310 4.00 -0.75 19.93
C PHE A 310 4.27 -2.25 20.02
N LYS A 311 3.22 -3.00 20.32
CA LYS A 311 3.24 -4.46 20.43
C LYS A 311 2.15 -5.07 19.56
N SER A 312 2.44 -6.23 19.01
CA SER A 312 1.46 -7.05 18.30
C SER A 312 0.35 -7.52 19.23
N SER A 313 -0.90 -7.28 18.85
CA SER A 313 -2.08 -7.85 19.49
C SER A 313 -2.25 -9.35 19.21
N LEU A 314 -1.60 -9.85 18.14
CA LEU A 314 -1.67 -11.25 17.74
C LEU A 314 -0.61 -12.09 18.46
N THR A 315 0.67 -11.68 18.43
CA THR A 315 1.80 -12.45 18.96
C THR A 315 2.33 -11.95 20.30
N GLY A 316 2.04 -10.70 20.68
CA GLY A 316 2.58 -10.04 21.85
C GLY A 316 3.98 -9.47 21.66
N GLU A 317 4.64 -9.73 20.54
CA GLU A 317 5.96 -9.22 20.20
C GLU A 317 5.96 -7.69 20.08
N THR A 318 7.01 -7.06 20.55
CA THR A 318 7.32 -5.65 20.28
C THR A 318 7.83 -5.49 18.83
N ALA A 319 7.80 -4.26 18.30
CA ALA A 319 8.42 -3.95 17.02
C ALA A 319 9.90 -4.36 16.98
N LYS A 320 10.62 -4.17 18.09
CA LYS A 320 12.04 -4.58 18.21
C LYS A 320 12.21 -6.10 18.12
N GLU A 321 11.43 -6.87 18.87
CA GLU A 321 11.52 -8.33 18.88
C GLU A 321 11.19 -8.92 17.50
N LEU A 322 10.22 -8.36 16.78
CA LEU A 322 9.91 -8.77 15.41
C LEU A 322 11.09 -8.50 14.47
N CYS A 323 11.72 -7.32 14.57
CA CYS A 323 12.91 -6.99 13.76
C CYS A 323 14.10 -7.91 14.10
N ASP A 324 14.38 -8.13 15.39
CA ASP A 324 15.48 -9.01 15.82
C ASP A 324 15.28 -10.45 15.29
N THR A 325 14.07 -10.94 15.30
CA THR A 325 13.73 -12.27 14.78
C THR A 325 13.92 -12.34 13.26
N TRP A 326 13.43 -11.33 12.53
CA TRP A 326 13.66 -11.22 11.08
C TRP A 326 15.14 -11.21 10.73
N GLU A 327 15.93 -10.37 11.39
CA GLU A 327 17.37 -10.25 11.15
C GLU A 327 18.12 -11.52 11.50
N LYS A 328 17.69 -12.24 12.54
CA LYS A 328 18.25 -13.55 12.91
C LYS A 328 17.97 -14.59 11.85
N ASP A 329 16.72 -14.67 11.36
CA ASP A 329 16.28 -15.71 10.44
C ASP A 329 16.78 -15.49 9.02
N THR A 330 16.75 -14.24 8.55
CA THR A 330 16.99 -13.90 7.13
C THR A 330 18.37 -13.33 6.85
N LYS A 331 19.09 -12.86 7.88
CA LYS A 331 20.34 -12.09 7.76
C LYS A 331 20.18 -10.79 6.97
N LYS A 332 18.95 -10.26 6.93
CA LYS A 332 18.61 -8.99 6.27
C LYS A 332 18.16 -7.98 7.31
N GLN A 333 18.47 -6.72 7.08
CA GLN A 333 17.98 -5.61 7.89
C GLN A 333 16.45 -5.47 7.74
N TRP A 334 15.78 -5.04 8.81
CA TRP A 334 14.35 -4.75 8.80
C TRP A 334 14.00 -3.64 7.80
N THR A 335 12.73 -3.62 7.38
CA THR A 335 12.16 -2.58 6.54
C THR A 335 10.77 -2.17 7.05
N PRO A 336 10.32 -0.91 6.84
CA PRO A 336 9.03 -0.42 7.35
C PRO A 336 7.80 -1.25 6.95
N PRO A 337 7.72 -1.82 5.72
CA PRO A 337 6.60 -2.67 5.33
C PRO A 337 6.31 -3.86 6.25
N MET A 338 7.30 -4.36 6.98
CA MET A 338 7.15 -5.50 7.91
C MET A 338 6.05 -5.25 8.95
N GLY A 339 6.07 -4.07 9.59
CA GLY A 339 5.08 -3.74 10.62
C GLY A 339 3.66 -3.70 10.07
N TYR A 340 3.49 -3.11 8.90
CA TYR A 340 2.17 -3.02 8.26
C TYR A 340 1.67 -4.35 7.75
N LYS A 341 2.53 -5.18 7.19
CA LYS A 341 2.17 -6.55 6.83
C LYS A 341 1.74 -7.36 8.06
N HIS A 342 2.45 -7.21 9.18
CA HIS A 342 2.08 -7.85 10.44
C HIS A 342 0.74 -7.31 10.96
N SER A 343 0.52 -5.99 10.94
CA SER A 343 -0.74 -5.38 11.39
C SER A 343 -1.95 -5.83 10.58
N ALA A 344 -1.80 -6.13 9.29
CA ALA A 344 -2.86 -6.71 8.49
C ALA A 344 -3.35 -8.05 9.07
N TRP A 345 -2.45 -8.90 9.54
CA TRP A 345 -2.79 -10.17 10.19
C TRP A 345 -3.44 -9.98 11.56
N GLU A 346 -2.99 -8.97 12.32
CA GLU A 346 -3.64 -8.60 13.58
C GLU A 346 -5.12 -8.24 13.33
N LEU A 347 -5.36 -7.44 12.29
CA LEU A 347 -6.73 -7.05 11.89
C LEU A 347 -7.54 -8.24 11.35
N VAL A 348 -6.95 -9.10 10.53
CA VAL A 348 -7.61 -10.32 10.02
C VAL A 348 -8.06 -11.18 11.20
N TYR A 349 -7.19 -11.41 12.17
CA TYR A 349 -7.51 -12.22 13.36
C TYR A 349 -8.60 -11.58 14.23
N ASP A 350 -8.45 -10.31 14.60
CA ASP A 350 -9.40 -9.57 15.43
C ASP A 350 -10.78 -9.49 14.77
N VAL A 351 -10.82 -9.09 13.50
CA VAL A 351 -12.07 -8.92 12.74
C VAL A 351 -12.84 -10.23 12.62
N LEU A 352 -12.18 -11.31 12.22
CA LEU A 352 -12.83 -12.60 12.03
C LEU A 352 -13.25 -13.24 13.38
N THR A 353 -12.45 -13.00 14.44
CA THR A 353 -12.80 -13.46 15.81
C THR A 353 -14.03 -12.74 16.32
N ARG A 354 -14.17 -11.44 16.11
CA ARG A 354 -15.37 -10.66 16.48
C ARG A 354 -16.58 -10.97 15.60
N ALA A 355 -16.37 -11.15 14.30
CA ALA A 355 -17.43 -11.48 13.35
C ALA A 355 -18.03 -12.87 13.61
N LYS A 356 -17.21 -13.82 14.05
CA LYS A 356 -17.56 -15.26 14.21
C LYS A 356 -18.22 -15.84 12.96
N SER A 357 -17.88 -15.31 11.78
CA SER A 357 -18.61 -15.55 10.55
C SER A 357 -17.74 -15.26 9.33
N VAL A 358 -18.04 -15.92 8.22
CA VAL A 358 -17.49 -15.60 6.88
C VAL A 358 -18.53 -14.90 6.00
N LYS A 359 -19.70 -14.55 6.53
CA LYS A 359 -20.67 -13.72 5.80
C LYS A 359 -20.10 -12.33 5.59
N LYS A 360 -20.03 -11.91 4.34
CA LYS A 360 -19.38 -10.67 3.91
C LYS A 360 -19.81 -9.44 4.73
N GLU A 361 -21.12 -9.26 4.94
CA GLU A 361 -21.66 -8.14 5.74
C GLU A 361 -21.21 -8.18 7.20
N LYS A 362 -21.20 -9.37 7.85
CA LYS A 362 -20.74 -9.50 9.23
C LYS A 362 -19.25 -9.15 9.34
N VAL A 363 -18.44 -9.66 8.43
CA VAL A 363 -17.00 -9.36 8.38
C VAL A 363 -16.76 -7.87 8.13
N ARG A 364 -17.43 -7.27 7.13
CA ARG A 364 -17.35 -5.85 6.81
C ARG A 364 -17.71 -4.98 8.04
N ASN A 365 -18.80 -5.32 8.74
CA ASN A 365 -19.24 -4.58 9.93
C ASN A 365 -18.25 -4.73 11.09
N ALA A 366 -17.62 -5.90 11.22
CA ALA A 366 -16.55 -6.10 12.19
C ALA A 366 -15.31 -5.24 11.86
N ILE A 367 -14.95 -5.08 10.57
CA ILE A 367 -13.87 -4.16 10.17
C ILE A 367 -14.25 -2.73 10.55
N ALA A 368 -15.44 -2.26 10.19
CA ALA A 368 -15.90 -0.89 10.49
C ALA A 368 -15.90 -0.56 12.00
N ALA A 369 -16.14 -1.57 12.84
CA ALA A 369 -16.15 -1.44 14.30
C ALA A 369 -14.77 -1.60 14.96
N THR A 370 -13.70 -1.72 14.18
CA THR A 370 -12.34 -1.94 14.71
C THR A 370 -11.88 -0.82 15.64
N LYS A 371 -11.36 -1.23 16.78
CA LYS A 371 -10.62 -0.42 17.76
C LYS A 371 -9.52 -1.33 18.33
N LEU A 372 -8.37 -1.37 17.67
CA LEU A 372 -7.32 -2.32 17.97
C LEU A 372 -5.98 -1.60 18.13
N SER A 373 -5.23 -1.91 19.17
CA SER A 373 -3.82 -1.53 19.26
C SER A 373 -3.00 -2.58 18.51
N THR A 374 -2.30 -2.14 17.48
CA THR A 374 -1.48 -3.01 16.62
C THR A 374 -0.01 -2.68 16.75
N ILE A 375 0.85 -3.47 16.13
CA ILE A 375 2.29 -3.24 16.09
C ILE A 375 2.68 -1.94 15.35
N VAL A 376 1.76 -1.33 14.60
CA VAL A 376 1.95 -0.02 13.95
C VAL A 376 1.23 1.12 14.69
N GLY A 377 0.63 0.82 15.83
CA GLY A 377 -0.15 1.76 16.64
C GLY A 377 -1.66 1.47 16.63
N PRO A 378 -2.47 2.38 17.20
CA PRO A 378 -3.91 2.19 17.29
C PRO A 378 -4.58 2.33 15.91
N VAL A 379 -5.44 1.37 15.57
CA VAL A 379 -6.29 1.39 14.38
C VAL A 379 -7.75 1.56 14.79
N LYS A 380 -8.37 2.62 14.30
CA LYS A 380 -9.79 2.93 14.47
C LYS A 380 -10.30 3.62 13.21
N TYR A 381 -11.11 2.90 12.45
CA TYR A 381 -11.66 3.46 11.22
C TYR A 381 -12.70 4.55 11.47
N ASN A 382 -12.62 5.60 10.67
CA ASN A 382 -13.57 6.71 10.65
C ASN A 382 -14.73 6.46 9.66
N ARG A 383 -15.58 7.48 9.45
CA ARG A 383 -16.73 7.39 8.52
C ARG A 383 -16.35 7.23 7.04
N GLN A 384 -15.10 7.53 6.69
CA GLN A 384 -14.56 7.35 5.33
C GLN A 384 -13.76 6.05 5.21
N ASN A 385 -13.88 5.13 6.20
CA ASN A 385 -13.23 3.83 6.25
C ASN A 385 -11.69 3.88 6.31
N TYR A 386 -11.10 4.93 6.86
CA TYR A 386 -9.66 4.93 7.11
C TYR A 386 -9.27 5.25 8.56
N SER A 387 -8.08 4.84 8.92
CA SER A 387 -7.42 5.15 10.20
C SER A 387 -6.03 5.71 9.92
N ARG A 388 -5.71 6.88 10.46
CA ARG A 388 -4.35 7.41 10.37
C ARG A 388 -3.44 6.70 11.36
N THR A 389 -2.21 6.46 10.94
CA THR A 389 -1.14 5.85 11.75
C THR A 389 0.04 6.80 11.84
N PRO A 390 0.93 6.65 12.85
CA PRO A 390 2.04 7.56 13.06
C PRO A 390 3.03 7.60 11.90
N LEU A 391 3.60 8.79 11.68
CA LEU A 391 4.70 9.02 10.76
C LEU A 391 5.75 9.88 11.44
N VAL A 392 7.03 9.52 11.28
CA VAL A 392 8.18 10.29 11.76
C VAL A 392 9.20 10.51 10.65
N GLY A 393 10.11 11.43 10.84
CA GLY A 393 11.19 11.70 9.90
C GLY A 393 12.48 10.97 10.31
N SER A 394 13.20 10.45 9.32
CA SER A 394 14.42 9.70 9.55
C SER A 394 15.58 10.15 8.66
N GLN A 395 16.80 9.81 9.08
CA GLN A 395 18.04 10.09 8.36
C GLN A 395 18.93 8.86 8.31
N TRP A 396 19.52 8.60 7.15
CA TRP A 396 20.48 7.54 6.94
C TRP A 396 21.88 7.97 7.37
N ILE A 397 22.52 7.12 8.16
CA ILE A 397 23.91 7.27 8.61
C ILE A 397 24.68 5.98 8.38
N LYS A 398 26.01 6.05 8.36
CA LYS A 398 26.85 4.85 8.49
C LYS A 398 26.58 4.20 9.82
N GLY A 399 26.39 2.89 9.83
CA GLY A 399 26.07 2.14 11.02
C GLY A 399 27.17 1.21 11.47
N ASP A 400 27.06 0.71 12.70
CA ASP A 400 27.99 -0.26 13.26
C ASP A 400 27.57 -1.71 12.97
N LYS A 401 26.28 -1.99 13.03
CA LYS A 401 25.72 -3.34 12.77
C LYS A 401 25.48 -3.58 11.27
N TRP A 402 24.94 -2.57 10.60
CA TRP A 402 24.65 -2.57 9.17
C TRP A 402 25.43 -1.46 8.47
N ALA A 403 25.76 -1.63 7.20
CA ALA A 403 26.45 -0.61 6.43
C ALA A 403 25.75 0.76 6.51
N TRP A 404 24.43 0.73 6.58
CA TRP A 404 23.56 1.88 6.73
C TRP A 404 22.53 1.65 7.83
N GLU A 405 22.33 2.66 8.69
CA GLU A 405 21.30 2.66 9.72
C GLU A 405 20.39 3.88 9.58
N GLN A 406 19.11 3.65 9.76
CA GLN A 406 18.08 4.68 9.69
C GLN A 406 17.76 5.17 11.11
N LYS A 407 18.04 6.45 11.39
CA LYS A 407 17.78 7.07 12.70
C LYS A 407 16.55 7.96 12.64
N ILE A 408 15.67 7.86 13.63
CA ILE A 408 14.56 8.79 13.81
C ILE A 408 15.13 10.13 14.27
N VAL A 409 14.93 11.19 13.49
CA VAL A 409 15.46 12.53 13.73
C VAL A 409 14.38 13.58 13.91
N TYR A 410 13.14 13.28 13.49
CA TYR A 410 11.98 14.16 13.62
C TYR A 410 10.73 13.37 14.05
N ASN A 411 10.04 13.83 15.12
CA ASN A 411 8.88 13.15 15.72
C ASN A 411 7.89 14.11 16.38
N GLU A 412 7.84 15.37 15.99
CA GLU A 412 7.07 16.39 16.73
C GLU A 412 5.59 16.07 16.84
N GLU A 413 5.00 15.47 15.81
CA GLU A 413 3.59 15.05 15.83
C GLU A 413 3.36 13.77 16.65
N HIS A 414 4.41 13.00 16.90
CA HIS A 414 4.36 11.72 17.61
C HIS A 414 5.50 11.60 18.64
N PRO A 415 5.56 12.49 19.66
CA PRO A 415 6.70 12.58 20.59
C PRO A 415 6.90 11.33 21.46
N TYR A 416 5.90 10.45 21.52
CA TYR A 416 6.01 9.14 22.18
C TYR A 416 6.86 8.12 21.40
N ILE A 417 7.16 8.37 20.12
CA ILE A 417 8.14 7.60 19.34
C ILE A 417 9.50 8.27 19.52
N PRO A 418 10.47 7.60 20.17
CA PRO A 418 11.72 8.26 20.56
C PRO A 418 12.59 8.60 19.35
N LYS A 419 13.19 9.79 19.36
CA LYS A 419 14.30 10.11 18.45
C LYS A 419 15.50 9.23 18.77
N THR A 420 16.19 8.73 17.76
CA THR A 420 17.38 7.87 17.88
C THR A 420 18.63 8.52 17.28
N GLY A 421 18.50 9.72 16.76
CA GLY A 421 19.57 10.51 16.19
C GLY A 421 19.25 12.00 16.16
N THR A 422 20.23 12.80 15.73
CA THR A 422 20.11 14.24 15.53
C THR A 422 20.16 14.52 14.03
N LEU A 423 19.21 15.31 13.52
CA LEU A 423 19.18 15.74 12.13
C LEU A 423 20.42 16.59 11.78
N LYS A 424 21.06 16.28 10.68
CA LYS A 424 22.24 17.00 10.17
C LYS A 424 22.02 17.38 8.70
N PRO A 425 22.52 18.53 8.23
CA PRO A 425 22.54 18.83 6.80
C PRO A 425 23.44 17.85 6.04
N MET A 426 23.25 17.81 4.70
CA MET A 426 24.06 17.00 3.78
C MET A 426 25.52 17.48 3.69
#